data_87d47dcdf02b0b07f60c42ee96aebf70
#
_entry.id   87d47dcdf02b0b07f60c42ee96aebf70
#
_cell.length_a   1.000
_cell.length_b   1.000
_cell.length_c   1.000
_cell.angle_alpha   90.00
_cell.angle_beta   90.00
_cell.angle_gamma   90.00
#
_symmetry.space_group_name_H-M   'P 1'
#
loop_
_entity.id
_entity.type
_entity.pdbx_description
1 polymer ?
#
loop_
_entity_poly.entity_id
_entity_poly.type
_entity_poly.pdbx_seq_one_letter_code
_entity_poly.pdbx_strand_id
1 'polypeptide(L)'
;VHMIAIRRANLGKIFIFKNHKKKEENKFYKNFFAATLGSSTMHISAFIDTWLASMLISGSISYLYYANRVFQLPLAIFAIATSIALFPMVAKAIKNKNEDEALKLMKKSALILFAVLTISMIVGIVFDKFIIELLFQRGAFTSEDTINTALILKMYLIGPLPFGLAKIFS
;
A
#
# COMPACT_ATOMS: atom_id res chain seq x y z
N VAL A 1 -3.44 -27.37 15.58
CA VAL A 1 -1.96 -27.45 15.46
C VAL A 1 -1.30 -26.33 16.27
N HIS A 2 -1.77 -25.06 16.21
CA HIS A 2 -1.16 -23.94 16.94
C HIS A 2 -1.29 -24.04 18.48
N MET A 3 -2.39 -24.54 19.01
CA MET A 3 -2.58 -24.72 20.46
C MET A 3 -1.60 -25.73 21.08
N ILE A 4 -1.26 -26.78 20.35
CA ILE A 4 -0.32 -27.82 20.81
C ILE A 4 1.11 -27.26 20.86
N ALA A 5 1.48 -26.41 19.90
CA ALA A 5 2.78 -25.73 19.87
C ALA A 5 2.97 -24.76 21.04
N ILE A 6 1.92 -24.00 21.40
CA ILE A 6 1.92 -23.08 22.54
C ILE A 6 2.11 -23.84 23.87
N ARG A 7 1.48 -25.01 24.01
CA ARG A 7 1.60 -25.85 25.21
C ARG A 7 2.98 -26.48 25.36
N ARG A 8 3.61 -26.91 24.24
CA ARG A 8 4.96 -27.47 24.20
C ARG A 8 6.05 -26.42 24.48
N ALA A 9 5.85 -25.18 24.07
CA ALA A 9 6.80 -24.08 24.28
C ALA A 9 6.71 -23.45 25.69
N ASN A 10 5.88 -24.01 26.59
CA ASN A 10 5.68 -23.50 27.97
C ASN A 10 5.23 -22.03 28.04
N LEU A 11 4.68 -21.52 26.96
CA LEU A 11 4.19 -20.13 26.83
C LEU A 11 2.85 -19.90 27.52
N GLY A 12 2.26 -20.94 28.09
CA GLY A 12 1.00 -20.83 28.87
C GLY A 12 1.10 -19.93 30.09
N LYS A 13 2.33 -19.65 30.59
CA LYS A 13 2.55 -18.71 31.69
C LYS A 13 2.54 -17.24 31.25
N ILE A 14 2.59 -16.95 29.95
CA ILE A 14 2.53 -15.57 29.42
C ILE A 14 1.09 -15.02 29.46
N PHE A 15 0.09 -15.91 29.53
CA PHE A 15 -1.32 -15.53 29.70
C PHE A 15 -1.76 -15.26 31.14
N ILE A 16 -0.85 -15.27 32.11
CA ILE A 16 -1.18 -14.77 33.44
C ILE A 16 -1.21 -13.25 33.33
N PHE A 17 -2.41 -12.70 33.26
CA PHE A 17 -2.71 -11.28 33.38
C PHE A 17 -2.04 -10.74 34.65
N LYS A 18 -0.79 -10.31 34.51
CA LYS A 18 -0.14 -9.52 35.53
C LYS A 18 -0.85 -8.17 35.52
N ASN A 19 -1.38 -7.82 36.68
CA ASN A 19 -2.16 -6.61 36.94
C ASN A 19 -1.40 -5.39 36.36
N HIS A 20 -1.65 -5.07 35.09
CA HIS A 20 -0.99 -3.96 34.40
C HIS A 20 -1.67 -2.67 34.84
N LYS A 21 -0.87 -1.74 35.31
CA LYS A 21 -1.29 -0.43 35.81
C LYS A 21 -2.24 0.23 34.79
N LYS A 22 -3.39 0.70 35.21
CA LYS A 22 -4.44 1.43 34.46
C LYS A 22 -3.92 2.43 33.40
N LYS A 23 -2.69 2.92 33.58
CA LYS A 23 -2.02 3.87 32.68
C LYS A 23 -1.55 3.23 31.36
N GLU A 24 -1.17 1.94 31.35
CA GLU A 24 -0.76 1.22 30.14
C GLU A 24 -1.97 0.78 29.34
N GLU A 25 -3.06 0.40 30.01
CA GLU A 25 -4.33 0.08 29.36
C GLU A 25 -4.89 1.28 28.59
N ASN A 26 -4.91 2.46 29.21
CA ASN A 26 -5.37 3.69 28.55
C ASN A 26 -4.50 4.07 27.35
N LYS A 27 -3.20 3.82 27.41
CA LYS A 27 -2.28 4.05 26.28
C LYS A 27 -2.53 3.04 25.15
N PHE A 28 -2.81 1.79 25.50
CA PHE A 28 -3.18 0.75 24.54
C PHE A 28 -4.48 1.09 23.82
N TYR A 29 -5.55 1.42 24.56
CA TYR A 29 -6.83 1.80 23.96
C TYR A 29 -6.73 3.04 23.09
N LYS A 30 -5.98 4.05 23.50
CA LYS A 30 -5.75 5.26 22.70
C LYS A 30 -5.02 4.95 21.38
N ASN A 31 -3.97 4.13 21.43
CA ASN A 31 -3.22 3.73 20.24
C ASN A 31 -4.04 2.80 19.33
N PHE A 32 -4.79 1.87 19.93
CA PHE A 32 -5.69 0.97 19.21
C PHE A 32 -6.78 1.75 18.47
N PHE A 33 -7.42 2.70 19.17
CA PHE A 33 -8.46 3.53 18.57
C PHE A 33 -7.92 4.42 17.45
N ALA A 34 -6.75 5.03 17.65
CA ALA A 34 -6.07 5.83 16.63
C ALA A 34 -5.68 4.98 15.38
N ALA A 35 -5.15 3.79 15.60
CA ALA A 35 -4.80 2.86 14.51
C ALA A 35 -6.05 2.37 13.75
N THR A 36 -7.13 2.06 14.49
CA THR A 36 -8.40 1.63 13.89
C THR A 36 -9.03 2.76 13.08
N LEU A 37 -9.05 3.99 13.59
CA LEU A 37 -9.54 5.14 12.83
C LEU A 37 -8.71 5.38 11.57
N GLY A 38 -7.38 5.30 11.66
CA GLY A 38 -6.49 5.47 10.51
C GLY A 38 -6.72 4.42 9.41
N SER A 39 -6.90 3.16 9.78
CA SER A 39 -7.20 2.09 8.81
C SER A 39 -8.63 2.18 8.25
N SER A 40 -9.59 2.59 9.07
CA SER A 40 -10.99 2.76 8.66
C SER A 40 -11.15 3.81 7.56
N THR A 41 -10.34 4.87 7.57
CA THR A 41 -10.38 5.93 6.54
C THR A 41 -10.16 5.36 5.15
N MET A 42 -9.21 4.42 4.97
CA MET A 42 -8.97 3.78 3.67
C MET A 42 -10.16 2.95 3.19
N HIS A 43 -10.82 2.24 4.10
CA HIS A 43 -12.00 1.43 3.76
C HIS A 43 -13.22 2.31 3.45
N ILE A 44 -13.38 3.41 4.16
CA ILE A 44 -14.46 4.39 3.91
C ILE A 44 -14.25 5.04 2.54
N SER A 45 -13.03 5.46 2.19
CA SER A 45 -12.72 5.98 0.85
C SER A 45 -13.07 4.97 -0.25
N ALA A 46 -12.61 3.71 -0.11
CA ALA A 46 -12.90 2.67 -1.08
C ALA A 46 -14.42 2.39 -1.22
N PHE A 47 -15.17 2.48 -0.12
CA PHE A 47 -16.62 2.34 -0.14
C PHE A 47 -17.29 3.50 -0.88
N ILE A 48 -16.88 4.75 -0.62
CA ILE A 48 -17.39 5.94 -1.29
C ILE A 48 -17.08 5.88 -2.79
N ASP A 49 -15.85 5.50 -3.16
CA ASP A 49 -15.44 5.36 -4.56
C ASP A 49 -16.31 4.32 -5.28
N THR A 50 -16.54 3.17 -4.65
CA THR A 50 -17.41 2.12 -5.22
C THR A 50 -18.86 2.57 -5.32
N TRP A 51 -19.37 3.29 -4.32
CA TRP A 51 -20.73 3.82 -4.33
C TRP A 51 -20.93 4.86 -5.43
N LEU A 52 -19.99 5.80 -5.59
CA LEU A 52 -19.99 6.77 -6.67
C LEU A 52 -19.89 6.08 -8.04
N ALA A 53 -19.02 5.08 -8.18
CA ALA A 53 -18.87 4.32 -9.42
C ALA A 53 -20.15 3.54 -9.79
N SER A 54 -20.95 3.12 -8.80
CA SER A 54 -22.23 2.45 -9.05
C SER A 54 -23.29 3.34 -9.69
N MET A 55 -23.14 4.67 -9.57
CA MET A 55 -24.02 5.65 -10.19
C MET A 55 -23.61 6.01 -11.63
N LEU A 56 -22.46 5.53 -12.09
CA LEU A 56 -21.95 5.74 -13.44
C LEU A 56 -22.46 4.66 -14.40
N ILE A 57 -21.94 4.67 -15.62
CA ILE A 57 -22.28 3.72 -16.68
C ILE A 57 -22.01 2.28 -16.21
N SER A 58 -22.83 1.33 -16.68
CA SER A 58 -22.63 -0.10 -16.41
C SER A 58 -21.21 -0.52 -16.75
N GLY A 59 -20.55 -1.23 -15.82
CA GLY A 59 -19.14 -1.66 -15.98
C GLY A 59 -18.12 -0.77 -15.27
N SER A 60 -18.46 0.47 -14.86
CA SER A 60 -17.52 1.42 -14.25
C SER A 60 -16.79 0.87 -13.02
N ILE A 61 -17.47 0.08 -12.18
CA ILE A 61 -16.87 -0.58 -11.02
C ILE A 61 -15.79 -1.56 -11.47
N SER A 62 -16.04 -2.32 -12.53
CA SER A 62 -15.07 -3.27 -13.10
C SER A 62 -13.85 -2.55 -13.65
N TYR A 63 -14.05 -1.45 -14.38
CA TYR A 63 -12.96 -0.64 -14.93
C TYR A 63 -12.05 -0.06 -13.84
N LEU A 64 -12.65 0.48 -12.77
CA LEU A 64 -11.92 0.94 -11.60
C LEU A 64 -11.11 -0.19 -10.94
N TYR A 65 -11.72 -1.36 -10.80
CA TYR A 65 -11.06 -2.52 -10.20
C TYR A 65 -9.84 -2.97 -11.01
N TYR A 66 -9.98 -3.12 -12.33
CA TYR A 66 -8.88 -3.54 -13.19
C TYR A 66 -7.78 -2.49 -13.27
N ALA A 67 -8.13 -1.21 -13.43
CA ALA A 67 -7.16 -0.11 -13.43
C ALA A 67 -6.36 -0.04 -12.11
N ASN A 68 -7.04 -0.18 -10.98
CA ASN A 68 -6.40 -0.20 -9.66
C ASN A 68 -5.43 -1.38 -9.50
N ARG A 69 -5.78 -2.57 -10.02
CA ARG A 69 -4.87 -3.74 -10.00
C ARG A 69 -3.59 -3.48 -10.74
N VAL A 70 -3.67 -2.89 -11.93
CA VAL A 70 -2.48 -2.56 -12.73
C VAL A 70 -1.65 -1.48 -12.05
N PHE A 71 -2.29 -0.44 -11.51
CA PHE A 71 -1.63 0.62 -10.74
C PHE A 71 -0.88 0.09 -9.52
N GLN A 72 -1.44 -0.89 -8.81
CA GLN A 72 -0.82 -1.48 -7.62
C GLN A 72 0.38 -2.37 -7.93
N LEU A 73 0.54 -2.91 -9.14
CA LEU A 73 1.63 -3.82 -9.48
C LEU A 73 3.03 -3.22 -9.25
N PRO A 74 3.38 -2.06 -9.82
CA PRO A 74 4.68 -1.44 -9.58
C PRO A 74 4.89 -1.09 -8.11
N LEU A 75 3.84 -0.59 -7.45
CA LEU A 75 3.89 -0.22 -6.04
C LEU A 75 4.16 -1.44 -5.15
N ALA A 76 3.45 -2.56 -5.38
CA ALA A 76 3.64 -3.77 -4.61
C ALA A 76 5.04 -4.36 -4.81
N ILE A 77 5.51 -4.45 -6.05
CA ILE A 77 6.81 -5.05 -6.37
C ILE A 77 7.94 -4.19 -5.78
N PHE A 78 7.97 -2.90 -6.09
CA PHE A 78 9.11 -2.05 -5.73
C PHE A 78 9.05 -1.54 -4.30
N ALA A 79 7.89 -1.10 -3.80
CA ALA A 79 7.78 -0.57 -2.45
C ALA A 79 7.94 -1.66 -1.39
N ILE A 80 7.32 -2.83 -1.58
CA ILE A 80 7.44 -3.95 -0.62
C ILE A 80 8.86 -4.50 -0.63
N ALA A 81 9.46 -4.73 -1.81
CA ALA A 81 10.84 -5.22 -1.92
C ALA A 81 11.83 -4.25 -1.25
N THR A 82 11.68 -2.94 -1.49
CA THR A 82 12.53 -1.92 -0.87
C THR A 82 12.36 -1.90 0.64
N SER A 83 11.13 -2.00 1.15
CA SER A 83 10.87 -2.02 2.59
C SER A 83 11.50 -3.24 3.27
N ILE A 84 11.37 -4.43 2.67
CA ILE A 84 11.95 -5.67 3.21
C ILE A 84 13.47 -5.59 3.24
N ALA A 85 14.10 -5.05 2.20
CA ALA A 85 15.55 -4.90 2.12
C ALA A 85 16.09 -3.80 3.06
N LEU A 86 15.37 -2.69 3.18
CA LEU A 86 15.79 -1.52 3.95
C LEU A 86 15.66 -1.74 5.46
N PHE A 87 14.60 -2.40 5.90
CA PHE A 87 14.26 -2.55 7.31
C PHE A 87 15.42 -3.11 8.17
N PRO A 88 16.09 -4.25 7.81
CA PRO A 88 17.19 -4.77 8.61
C PRO A 88 18.42 -3.87 8.61
N MET A 89 18.68 -3.14 7.50
CA MET A 89 19.82 -2.23 7.40
C MET A 89 19.64 -1.02 8.32
N VAL A 90 18.46 -0.41 8.32
CA VAL A 90 18.11 0.72 9.20
C VAL A 90 18.10 0.29 10.65
N ALA A 91 17.51 -0.86 10.97
CA ALA A 91 17.49 -1.41 12.33
C ALA A 91 18.90 -1.65 12.87
N LYS A 92 19.82 -2.14 12.04
CA LYS A 92 21.23 -2.32 12.40
C LYS A 92 21.94 -0.99 12.66
N ALA A 93 21.74 0.01 11.81
CA ALA A 93 22.33 1.34 11.98
C ALA A 93 21.85 2.01 13.28
N ILE A 94 20.54 1.95 13.58
CA ILE A 94 19.98 2.46 14.83
C ILE A 94 20.54 1.73 16.05
N LYS A 95 20.64 0.39 15.99
CA LYS A 95 21.23 -0.40 17.08
C LYS A 95 22.68 0.00 17.37
N ASN A 96 23.43 0.36 16.34
CA ASN A 96 24.81 0.82 16.44
C ASN A 96 24.91 2.31 16.83
N LYS A 97 23.78 2.98 17.16
CA LYS A 97 23.70 4.41 17.48
C LYS A 97 24.24 5.32 16.35
N ASN A 98 24.18 4.85 15.12
CA ASN A 98 24.59 5.61 13.93
C ASN A 98 23.33 6.13 13.20
N GLU A 99 22.74 7.17 13.77
CA GLU A 99 21.51 7.78 13.23
C GLU A 99 21.72 8.42 11.85
N ASP A 100 22.90 8.98 11.60
CA ASP A 100 23.25 9.56 10.31
C ASP A 100 23.28 8.53 9.19
N GLU A 101 23.80 7.34 9.45
CA GLU A 101 23.78 6.23 8.51
C GLU A 101 22.37 5.73 8.25
N ALA A 102 21.55 5.60 9.30
CA ALA A 102 20.15 5.22 9.17
C ALA A 102 19.38 6.24 8.27
N LEU A 103 19.58 7.53 8.51
CA LEU A 103 18.96 8.60 7.73
C LEU A 103 19.42 8.60 6.26
N LYS A 104 20.70 8.39 6.02
CA LYS A 104 21.25 8.28 4.65
C LYS A 104 20.67 7.09 3.90
N LEU A 105 20.54 5.93 4.55
CA LEU A 105 19.92 4.74 3.97
C LEU A 105 18.45 4.99 3.61
N MET A 106 17.69 5.60 4.52
CA MET A 106 16.29 5.94 4.28
C MET A 106 16.13 6.91 3.12
N LYS A 107 16.88 8.01 3.09
CA LYS A 107 16.85 9.01 2.01
C LYS A 107 17.22 8.41 0.66
N LYS A 108 18.30 7.63 0.60
CA LYS A 108 18.75 6.97 -0.63
C LYS A 108 17.70 5.99 -1.16
N SER A 109 17.12 5.19 -0.28
CA SER A 109 16.09 4.21 -0.67
C SER A 109 14.79 4.90 -1.11
N ALA A 110 14.39 5.97 -0.44
CA ALA A 110 13.25 6.78 -0.83
C ALA A 110 13.44 7.41 -2.22
N LEU A 111 14.64 7.93 -2.51
CA LEU A 111 14.96 8.52 -3.82
C LEU A 111 14.93 7.47 -4.94
N ILE A 112 15.53 6.29 -4.70
CA ILE A 112 15.52 5.19 -5.66
C ILE A 112 14.07 4.73 -5.91
N LEU A 113 13.30 4.51 -4.85
CA LEU A 113 11.91 4.10 -4.96
C LEU A 113 11.08 5.12 -5.73
N PHE A 114 11.26 6.42 -5.44
CA PHE A 114 10.59 7.50 -6.16
C PHE A 114 10.94 7.49 -7.64
N ALA A 115 12.22 7.36 -7.99
CA ALA A 115 12.66 7.30 -9.39
C ALA A 115 12.05 6.10 -10.13
N VAL A 116 12.09 4.90 -9.54
CA VAL A 116 11.53 3.68 -10.14
C VAL A 116 10.02 3.78 -10.30
N LEU A 117 9.30 4.28 -9.30
CA LEU A 117 7.86 4.49 -9.40
C LEU A 117 7.50 5.53 -10.46
N THR A 118 8.26 6.63 -10.57
CA THR A 118 8.06 7.65 -11.60
C THR A 118 8.26 7.08 -13.01
N ILE A 119 9.31 6.30 -13.21
CA ILE A 119 9.53 5.61 -14.50
C ILE A 119 8.38 4.66 -14.81
N SER A 120 7.96 3.85 -13.83
CA SER A 120 6.82 2.92 -13.98
C SER A 120 5.52 3.66 -14.32
N MET A 121 5.30 4.84 -13.75
CA MET A 121 4.13 5.68 -14.05
C MET A 121 4.19 6.22 -15.49
N ILE A 122 5.35 6.73 -15.94
CA ILE A 122 5.53 7.21 -17.31
C ILE A 122 5.27 6.08 -18.31
N VAL A 123 5.84 4.90 -18.08
CA VAL A 123 5.60 3.71 -18.90
C VAL A 123 4.12 3.33 -18.89
N GLY A 124 3.50 3.35 -17.73
CA GLY A 124 2.07 3.06 -17.58
C GLY A 124 1.17 4.05 -18.32
N ILE A 125 1.51 5.34 -18.37
CA ILE A 125 0.75 6.38 -19.09
C ILE A 125 0.93 6.24 -20.61
N VAL A 126 2.15 5.93 -21.07
CA VAL A 126 2.45 5.81 -22.51
C VAL A 126 1.85 4.53 -23.09
N PHE A 127 1.86 3.45 -22.32
CA PHE A 127 1.41 2.13 -22.75
C PHE A 127 0.08 1.70 -22.11
N ASP A 128 -0.72 2.64 -21.60
CA ASP A 128 -1.94 2.37 -20.87
C ASP A 128 -2.88 1.37 -21.56
N LYS A 129 -3.22 1.64 -22.83
CA LYS A 129 -4.10 0.76 -23.62
C LYS A 129 -3.45 -0.61 -23.88
N PHE A 130 -2.19 -0.62 -24.29
CA PHE A 130 -1.48 -1.85 -24.61
C PHE A 130 -1.38 -2.77 -23.38
N ILE A 131 -1.12 -2.20 -22.21
CA ILE A 131 -1.05 -2.97 -20.96
C ILE A 131 -2.42 -3.58 -20.61
N ILE A 132 -3.50 -2.80 -20.71
CA ILE A 132 -4.85 -3.28 -20.41
C ILE A 132 -5.29 -4.33 -21.45
N GLU A 133 -5.04 -4.09 -22.73
CA GLU A 133 -5.32 -5.02 -23.81
C GLU A 133 -4.65 -6.36 -23.59
N LEU A 134 -3.34 -6.33 -23.34
CA LEU A 134 -2.52 -7.54 -23.13
C LEU A 134 -2.97 -8.35 -21.92
N LEU A 135 -3.35 -7.67 -20.83
CA LEU A 135 -3.69 -8.33 -19.57
C LEU A 135 -5.14 -8.81 -19.51
N PHE A 136 -6.08 -8.06 -20.06
CA PHE A 136 -7.50 -8.25 -19.79
C PHE A 136 -8.39 -8.43 -21.03
N GLN A 137 -7.99 -7.99 -22.23
CA GLN A 137 -8.83 -8.07 -23.41
C GLN A 137 -8.96 -9.51 -23.92
N ARG A 138 -9.86 -10.25 -23.25
CA ARG A 138 -10.21 -11.62 -23.62
C ARG A 138 -11.61 -11.98 -23.15
N GLY A 139 -12.29 -12.86 -23.87
CA GLY A 139 -13.64 -13.31 -23.54
C GLY A 139 -14.66 -12.18 -23.59
N ALA A 140 -15.30 -11.88 -22.47
CA ALA A 140 -16.33 -10.82 -22.36
C ALA A 140 -15.75 -9.40 -22.25
N PHE A 141 -14.42 -9.23 -22.07
CA PHE A 141 -13.78 -7.93 -21.96
C PHE A 141 -13.48 -7.38 -23.34
N THR A 142 -14.23 -6.37 -23.75
CA THR A 142 -14.23 -5.80 -25.10
C THR A 142 -13.16 -4.73 -25.30
N SER A 143 -12.99 -4.28 -26.54
CA SER A 143 -12.10 -3.14 -26.86
C SER A 143 -12.58 -1.83 -26.24
N GLU A 144 -13.90 -1.66 -26.07
CA GLU A 144 -14.48 -0.51 -25.40
C GLU A 144 -14.13 -0.52 -23.90
N ASP A 145 -14.21 -1.68 -23.26
CA ASP A 145 -13.78 -1.87 -21.87
C ASP A 145 -12.30 -1.57 -21.69
N THR A 146 -11.48 -1.94 -22.68
CA THR A 146 -10.03 -1.63 -22.70
C THR A 146 -9.79 -0.12 -22.68
N ILE A 147 -10.50 0.64 -23.54
CA ILE A 147 -10.34 2.10 -23.64
C ILE A 147 -10.76 2.77 -22.32
N ASN A 148 -11.93 2.39 -21.78
CA ASN A 148 -12.45 2.96 -20.53
C ASN A 148 -11.52 2.63 -19.33
N THR A 149 -11.04 1.39 -19.23
CA THR A 149 -10.11 0.98 -18.18
C THR A 149 -8.76 1.69 -18.31
N ALA A 150 -8.23 1.86 -19.52
CA ALA A 150 -6.99 2.57 -19.77
C ALA A 150 -7.08 4.06 -19.39
N LEU A 151 -8.21 4.71 -19.67
CA LEU A 151 -8.46 6.08 -19.27
C LEU A 151 -8.43 6.23 -17.74
N ILE A 152 -9.08 5.33 -17.02
CA ILE A 152 -9.07 5.31 -15.55
C ILE A 152 -7.66 5.03 -15.02
N LEU A 153 -6.94 4.08 -15.63
CA LEU A 153 -5.55 3.81 -15.25
C LEU A 153 -4.67 5.06 -15.39
N LYS A 154 -4.83 5.80 -16.48
CA LYS A 154 -4.11 7.07 -16.69
C LYS A 154 -4.41 8.09 -15.59
N MET A 155 -5.67 8.22 -15.16
CA MET A 155 -6.05 9.09 -14.05
C MET A 155 -5.44 8.64 -12.72
N TYR A 156 -5.42 7.34 -12.45
CA TYR A 156 -4.74 6.78 -11.28
C TYR A 156 -3.24 7.03 -11.28
N LEU A 157 -2.58 7.00 -12.44
CA LEU A 157 -1.14 7.23 -12.56
C LEU A 157 -0.77 8.71 -12.40
N ILE A 158 -1.61 9.63 -12.86
CA ILE A 158 -1.37 11.08 -12.75
C ILE A 158 -1.64 11.59 -11.32
N GLY A 159 -2.68 11.09 -10.65
CA GLY A 159 -3.12 11.57 -9.35
C GLY A 159 -2.06 11.59 -8.24
N PRO A 160 -1.25 10.55 -8.05
CA PRO A 160 -0.21 10.50 -7.00
C PRO A 160 1.01 11.38 -7.25
N LEU A 161 1.27 11.85 -8.49
CA LEU A 161 2.43 12.69 -8.80
C LEU A 161 2.48 13.97 -7.95
N PRO A 162 1.43 14.80 -7.89
CA PRO A 162 1.44 15.99 -7.05
C PRO A 162 1.53 15.67 -5.57
N PHE A 163 0.95 14.53 -5.13
CA PHE A 163 0.99 14.10 -3.73
C PHE A 163 2.40 13.64 -3.29
N GLY A 164 3.11 12.92 -4.17
CA GLY A 164 4.49 12.52 -3.94
C GLY A 164 5.45 13.69 -3.88
N LEU A 165 5.28 14.69 -4.76
CA LEU A 165 6.05 15.91 -4.75
C LEU A 165 5.81 16.73 -3.47
N ALA A 166 4.56 16.91 -3.06
CA ALA A 166 4.22 17.63 -1.83
C ALA A 166 4.88 17.01 -0.59
N LYS A 167 5.01 15.69 -0.55
CA LYS A 167 5.63 14.97 0.58
C LYS A 167 7.16 15.09 0.64
N ILE A 168 7.82 15.45 -0.46
CA ILE A 168 9.27 15.73 -0.50
C ILE A 168 9.57 17.12 0.07
N PHE A 169 8.63 18.06 -0.05
CA PHE A 169 8.77 19.44 0.42
C PHE A 169 8.21 19.67 1.83
N SER A 170 7.61 18.67 2.45
CA SER A 170 7.08 18.67 3.82
C SER A 170 8.02 17.98 4.80
#